data_a32f0dca02e87b686bb3c14c2838e52e
#
_entry.id   a32f0dca02e87b686bb3c14c2838e52e
#
_cell.length_a   1.000
_cell.length_b   1.000
_cell.length_c   1.000
_cell.angle_alpha   90.00
_cell.angle_beta   90.00
_cell.angle_gamma   90.00
#
_symmetry.space_group_name_H-M   'P 1'
#
loop_
_entity.id
_entity.type
_entity.pdbx_description
1 polymer ?
#
loop_
_entity_poly.entity_id
_entity_poly.type
_entity_poly.pdbx_seq_one_letter_code
_entity_poly.pdbx_strand_id
1 'polypeptide(L)'
;VSEDQLRRIQIRETILSHLERERQLFHKGIKVLSLFFIDEVAKYKQYDEVGHPFNGIYADMFEEEYNDILSSMQREIGDEDYIRYLDAISAHDTHAGYFSVDKKGKMTDSKLSDKKEGTSDDIDAYDLIMKNKELLLDRDPKKSPVRFIFSHSALREGWDNPNVFQICTLKQS
;
A
#
# COMPACT_ATOMS: atom_id res chain seq x y z
N VAL A 1 13.55 4.50 21.53
CA VAL A 1 12.50 4.46 20.49
C VAL A 1 11.94 3.06 20.41
N SER A 2 10.63 2.91 20.61
CA SER A 2 9.97 1.62 20.47
C SER A 2 9.97 1.19 18.99
N GLU A 3 9.78 -0.10 18.76
CA GLU A 3 9.69 -0.62 17.40
C GLU A 3 8.49 -0.02 16.66
N ASP A 4 7.34 0.11 17.30
CA ASP A 4 6.16 0.73 16.71
C ASP A 4 6.40 2.18 16.32
N GLN A 5 7.11 2.95 17.14
CA GLN A 5 7.51 4.32 16.82
C GLN A 5 8.41 4.36 15.58
N LEU A 6 9.35 3.43 15.48
CA LEU A 6 10.23 3.33 14.32
C LEU A 6 9.44 3.02 13.04
N ARG A 7 8.49 2.07 13.11
CA ARG A 7 7.63 1.74 11.98
C ARG A 7 6.78 2.94 11.56
N ARG A 8 6.24 3.67 12.52
CA ARG A 8 5.46 4.88 12.24
C ARG A 8 6.31 5.93 11.52
N ILE A 9 7.54 6.15 11.94
CA ILE A 9 8.48 7.06 11.28
C ILE A 9 8.74 6.61 9.84
N GLN A 10 9.00 5.32 9.62
CA GLN A 10 9.24 4.78 8.28
C GLN A 10 8.03 4.97 7.36
N ILE A 11 6.83 4.75 7.87
CA ILE A 11 5.58 4.95 7.13
C ILE A 11 5.43 6.43 6.76
N ARG A 12 5.62 7.34 7.73
CA ARG A 12 5.51 8.78 7.52
C ARG A 12 6.51 9.27 6.46
N GLU A 13 7.76 8.88 6.57
CA GLU A 13 8.80 9.27 5.61
C GLU A 13 8.50 8.76 4.20
N THR A 14 7.96 7.55 4.09
CA THR A 14 7.54 6.99 2.81
C THR A 14 6.39 7.79 2.20
N ILE A 15 5.42 8.19 3.00
CA ILE A 15 4.30 9.03 2.53
C ILE A 15 4.81 10.39 2.06
N LEU A 16 5.66 11.04 2.84
CA LEU A 16 6.22 12.35 2.48
C LEU A 16 7.00 12.29 1.16
N SER A 17 7.85 11.29 1.02
CA SER A 17 8.63 11.06 -0.21
C SER A 17 7.73 10.77 -1.41
N HIS A 18 6.67 9.98 -1.20
CA HIS A 18 5.67 9.68 -2.24
C HIS A 18 4.98 10.96 -2.73
N LEU A 19 4.47 11.77 -1.82
CA LEU A 19 3.73 12.98 -2.16
C LEU A 19 4.60 13.99 -2.91
N GLU A 20 5.87 14.13 -2.51
CA GLU A 20 6.82 14.98 -3.20
C GLU A 20 7.03 14.53 -4.65
N ARG A 21 7.27 13.24 -4.84
CA ARG A 21 7.47 12.67 -6.19
C ARG A 21 6.19 12.74 -7.02
N GLU A 22 5.06 12.44 -6.43
CA GLU A 22 3.75 12.47 -7.08
C GLU A 22 3.43 13.88 -7.58
N ARG A 23 3.68 14.89 -6.75
CA ARG A 23 3.48 16.30 -7.12
C ARG A 23 4.29 16.67 -8.35
N GLN A 24 5.56 16.24 -8.41
CA GLN A 24 6.45 16.53 -9.55
C GLN A 24 5.97 15.87 -10.85
N LEU A 25 5.39 14.67 -10.75
CA LEU A 25 4.99 13.85 -11.90
C LEU A 25 3.53 13.99 -12.28
N PHE A 26 2.71 14.60 -11.42
CA PHE A 26 1.27 14.72 -11.64
C PHE A 26 0.94 15.39 -12.98
N HIS A 27 1.57 16.52 -13.27
CA HIS A 27 1.34 17.26 -14.50
C HIS A 27 1.92 16.58 -15.75
N LYS A 28 2.75 15.58 -15.57
CA LYS A 28 3.31 14.75 -16.65
C LYS A 28 2.44 13.55 -16.98
N GLY A 29 1.34 13.36 -16.25
CA GLY A 29 0.43 12.25 -16.46
C GLY A 29 0.92 10.91 -15.91
N ILE A 30 1.91 10.91 -15.04
CA ILE A 30 2.53 9.69 -14.51
C ILE A 30 2.00 9.41 -13.11
N LYS A 31 1.46 8.21 -12.91
CA LYS A 31 1.02 7.74 -11.60
C LYS A 31 2.20 7.16 -10.83
N VAL A 32 2.28 7.48 -9.55
CA VAL A 32 3.32 7.02 -8.62
C VAL A 32 2.72 5.99 -7.68
N LEU A 33 3.40 4.87 -7.50
CA LEU A 33 3.05 3.81 -6.56
C LEU A 33 4.17 3.66 -5.54
N SER A 34 3.80 3.42 -4.28
CA SER A 34 4.74 3.07 -3.21
C SER A 34 4.34 1.73 -2.60
N LEU A 35 5.34 0.91 -2.30
CA LEU A 35 5.15 -0.42 -1.72
C LEU A 35 5.66 -0.46 -0.29
N PHE A 36 4.88 -1.12 0.57
CA PHE A 36 5.32 -1.54 1.89
C PHE A 36 5.37 -3.07 1.92
N PHE A 37 6.55 -3.63 2.13
CA PHE A 37 6.69 -5.06 2.36
C PHE A 37 6.66 -5.37 3.84
N ILE A 38 5.79 -6.28 4.23
CA ILE A 38 5.62 -6.73 5.61
C ILE A 38 5.66 -8.25 5.66
N ASP A 39 5.95 -8.81 6.84
CA ASP A 39 6.04 -10.25 7.03
C ASP A 39 4.76 -10.86 7.62
N GLU A 40 3.97 -10.08 8.36
CA GLU A 40 2.76 -10.55 9.03
C GLU A 40 1.54 -9.79 8.53
N VAL A 41 0.62 -10.49 7.89
CA VAL A 41 -0.65 -9.92 7.37
C VAL A 41 -1.47 -9.27 8.50
N ALA A 42 -1.43 -9.82 9.72
CA ALA A 42 -2.16 -9.28 10.86
C ALA A 42 -1.77 -7.83 11.20
N LYS A 43 -0.55 -7.40 10.83
CA LYS A 43 -0.12 -6.00 10.98
C LYS A 43 -0.84 -5.06 10.01
N TYR A 44 -1.37 -5.59 8.92
CA TYR A 44 -2.12 -4.82 7.94
C TYR A 44 -3.63 -5.00 8.08
N LYS A 45 -4.11 -6.25 8.17
CA LYS A 45 -5.54 -6.56 8.23
C LYS A 45 -5.79 -7.73 9.18
N GLN A 46 -6.82 -7.57 10.01
CA GLN A 46 -7.32 -8.61 10.91
C GLN A 46 -8.80 -8.84 10.64
N TYR A 47 -9.33 -9.90 11.23
CA TYR A 47 -10.74 -10.28 11.10
C TYR A 47 -11.31 -10.57 12.48
N ASP A 48 -12.53 -10.10 12.76
CA ASP A 48 -13.22 -10.37 14.01
C ASP A 48 -13.82 -11.79 14.03
N GLU A 49 -14.53 -12.14 15.10
CA GLU A 49 -15.10 -13.48 15.27
C GLU A 49 -16.15 -13.81 14.19
N VAL A 50 -16.79 -12.80 13.63
CA VAL A 50 -17.82 -12.95 12.58
C VAL A 50 -17.17 -12.95 11.17
N GLY A 51 -15.89 -12.60 11.08
CA GLY A 51 -15.15 -12.55 9.81
C GLY A 51 -15.13 -11.17 9.15
N HIS A 52 -15.56 -10.11 9.86
CA HIS A 52 -15.47 -8.75 9.35
C HIS A 52 -14.02 -8.24 9.41
N PRO A 53 -13.50 -7.64 8.34
CA PRO A 53 -12.14 -7.11 8.33
C PRO A 53 -12.03 -5.81 9.13
N PHE A 54 -10.88 -5.62 9.77
CA PHE A 54 -10.49 -4.35 10.37
C PHE A 54 -8.97 -4.14 10.22
N ASN A 55 -8.55 -2.89 10.35
CA ASN A 55 -7.16 -2.54 10.15
C ASN A 55 -6.25 -3.17 11.20
N GLY A 56 -5.11 -3.70 10.75
CA GLY A 56 -3.98 -3.97 11.62
C GLY A 56 -3.25 -2.66 11.96
N ILE A 57 -2.26 -2.76 12.84
CA ILE A 57 -1.56 -1.59 13.37
C ILE A 57 -0.87 -0.74 12.28
N TYR A 58 -0.31 -1.38 11.24
CA TYR A 58 0.37 -0.63 10.18
C TYR A 58 -0.62 0.12 9.29
N ALA A 59 -1.79 -0.45 9.02
CA ALA A 59 -2.84 0.25 8.27
C ALA A 59 -3.35 1.46 9.06
N ASP A 60 -3.55 1.32 10.37
CA ASP A 60 -3.94 2.44 11.22
C ASP A 60 -2.86 3.54 11.24
N MET A 61 -1.60 3.17 11.41
CA MET A 61 -0.49 4.11 11.36
C MET A 61 -0.45 4.87 10.04
N PHE A 62 -0.63 4.15 8.93
CA PHE A 62 -0.65 4.74 7.61
C PHE A 62 -1.76 5.79 7.50
N GLU A 63 -2.99 5.44 7.85
CA GLU A 63 -4.12 6.35 7.72
C GLU A 63 -3.98 7.59 8.61
N GLU A 64 -3.51 7.40 9.83
CA GLU A 64 -3.26 8.50 10.77
C GLU A 64 -2.17 9.46 10.25
N GLU A 65 -1.04 8.91 9.83
CA GLU A 65 0.07 9.71 9.31
C GLU A 65 -0.28 10.40 7.99
N TYR A 66 -0.99 9.71 7.11
CA TYR A 66 -1.44 10.26 5.84
C TYR A 66 -2.37 11.45 6.07
N ASN A 67 -3.37 11.31 6.93
CA ASN A 67 -4.29 12.39 7.26
C ASN A 67 -3.59 13.57 7.93
N ASP A 68 -2.64 13.31 8.82
CA ASP A 68 -1.86 14.36 9.49
C ASP A 68 -1.04 15.15 8.46
N ILE A 69 -0.37 14.47 7.55
CA ILE A 69 0.43 15.11 6.50
C ILE A 69 -0.44 15.98 5.60
N LEU A 70 -1.58 15.45 5.13
CA LEU A 70 -2.47 16.22 4.26
C LEU A 70 -3.06 17.45 4.97
N SER A 71 -3.37 17.33 6.25
CA SER A 71 -3.94 18.44 7.02
C SER A 71 -2.97 19.61 7.22
N SER A 72 -1.67 19.34 7.21
CA SER A 72 -0.62 20.33 7.39
C SER A 72 0.10 20.70 6.09
N MET A 73 -0.32 20.13 4.96
CA MET A 73 0.34 20.37 3.68
C MET A 73 0.07 21.78 3.17
N GLN A 74 1.14 22.48 2.76
CA GLN A 74 1.01 23.81 2.16
C GLN A 74 0.47 23.71 0.73
N ARG A 75 -0.52 24.54 0.43
CA ARG A 75 -1.08 24.65 -0.90
C ARG A 75 -0.38 25.79 -1.64
N GLU A 76 0.24 25.48 -2.76
CA GLU A 76 0.92 26.45 -3.60
C GLU A 76 0.12 26.76 -4.85
N ILE A 77 0.37 27.92 -5.44
CA ILE A 77 -0.24 28.33 -6.72
C ILE A 77 0.24 27.34 -7.80
N GLY A 78 -0.70 26.79 -8.58
CA GLY A 78 -0.41 25.82 -9.62
C GLY A 78 -0.65 24.36 -9.19
N ASP A 79 -0.97 24.13 -7.90
CA ASP A 79 -1.24 22.79 -7.36
C ASP A 79 -2.73 22.44 -7.29
N GLU A 80 -3.62 23.32 -7.77
CA GLU A 80 -5.07 23.17 -7.58
C GLU A 80 -5.58 21.81 -8.10
N ASP A 81 -5.12 21.34 -9.24
CA ASP A 81 -5.54 20.06 -9.82
C ASP A 81 -5.00 18.88 -8.98
N TYR A 82 -3.77 18.98 -8.53
CA TYR A 82 -3.17 17.95 -7.68
C TYR A 82 -3.89 17.87 -6.32
N ILE A 83 -4.19 19.01 -5.70
CA ILE A 83 -4.94 19.05 -4.45
C ILE A 83 -6.34 18.47 -4.62
N ARG A 84 -7.00 18.76 -5.73
CA ARG A 84 -8.32 18.17 -6.04
C ARG A 84 -8.21 16.65 -6.17
N TYR A 85 -7.15 16.15 -6.80
CA TYR A 85 -6.88 14.71 -6.89
C TYR A 85 -6.71 14.09 -5.50
N LEU A 86 -5.92 14.71 -4.63
CA LEU A 86 -5.72 14.22 -3.26
C LEU A 86 -7.02 14.27 -2.44
N ASP A 87 -7.79 15.34 -2.56
CA ASP A 87 -9.05 15.50 -1.82
C ASP A 87 -10.14 14.50 -2.27
N ALA A 88 -10.02 13.96 -3.46
CA ALA A 88 -10.96 12.98 -4.00
C ALA A 88 -10.78 11.57 -3.42
N ILE A 89 -9.67 11.30 -2.72
CA ILE A 89 -9.32 9.96 -2.24
C ILE A 89 -9.12 10.00 -0.72
N SER A 90 -9.89 9.19 0.02
CA SER A 90 -9.70 9.07 1.47
C SER A 90 -8.43 8.31 1.81
N ALA A 91 -7.91 8.50 3.02
CA ALA A 91 -6.77 7.73 3.52
C ALA A 91 -7.05 6.22 3.49
N HIS A 92 -8.27 5.83 3.76
CA HIS A 92 -8.67 4.42 3.77
C HIS A 92 -8.68 3.80 2.35
N ASP A 93 -9.09 4.57 1.35
CA ASP A 93 -9.23 4.06 -0.03
C ASP A 93 -7.90 4.09 -0.80
N THR A 94 -6.91 4.86 -0.34
CA THR A 94 -5.66 5.04 -1.08
C THR A 94 -4.63 3.93 -0.85
N HIS A 95 -4.88 3.01 0.08
CA HIS A 95 -4.02 1.84 0.28
C HIS A 95 -4.79 0.55 0.07
N ALA A 96 -4.08 -0.50 -0.31
CA ALA A 96 -4.63 -1.85 -0.47
C ALA A 96 -3.59 -2.90 -0.12
N GLY A 97 -4.05 -4.07 0.29
CA GLY A 97 -3.21 -5.23 0.56
C GLY A 97 -3.27 -6.23 -0.57
N TYR A 98 -2.11 -6.66 -1.03
CA TYR A 98 -1.95 -7.72 -2.01
C TYR A 98 -1.25 -8.90 -1.32
N PHE A 99 -2.05 -9.75 -0.72
CA PHE A 99 -1.62 -10.91 0.07
C PHE A 99 -2.32 -12.16 -0.42
N SER A 100 -1.76 -13.31 -0.07
CA SER A 100 -2.41 -14.60 -0.27
C SER A 100 -3.75 -14.62 0.46
N VAL A 101 -4.73 -15.32 -0.09
CA VAL A 101 -6.05 -15.46 0.51
C VAL A 101 -6.35 -16.95 0.80
N ASP A 102 -7.10 -17.19 1.84
CA ASP A 102 -7.59 -18.54 2.15
C ASP A 102 -8.87 -18.86 1.36
N LYS A 103 -9.43 -20.06 1.58
CA LYS A 103 -10.65 -20.51 0.90
C LYS A 103 -11.88 -19.64 1.20
N LYS A 104 -11.83 -18.85 2.29
CA LYS A 104 -12.90 -17.94 2.69
C LYS A 104 -12.68 -16.53 2.19
N GLY A 105 -11.60 -16.27 1.42
CA GLY A 105 -11.25 -14.96 0.92
C GLY A 105 -10.53 -14.07 1.92
N LYS A 106 -10.12 -14.58 3.09
CA LYS A 106 -9.37 -13.81 4.08
C LYS A 106 -7.89 -13.80 3.74
N MET A 107 -7.25 -12.65 3.89
CA MET A 107 -5.81 -12.50 3.67
C MET A 107 -5.03 -13.32 4.70
N THR A 108 -4.02 -14.04 4.25
CA THR A 108 -3.17 -14.91 5.06
C THR A 108 -1.70 -14.66 4.78
N ASP A 109 -0.83 -15.09 5.71
CA ASP A 109 0.60 -15.03 5.51
C ASP A 109 1.03 -15.95 4.36
N SER A 110 2.06 -15.51 3.61
CA SER A 110 2.60 -16.30 2.51
C SER A 110 3.30 -17.55 3.02
N LYS A 111 3.09 -18.66 2.31
CA LYS A 111 3.73 -19.95 2.59
C LYS A 111 4.98 -20.19 1.75
N LEU A 112 5.38 -19.23 0.93
CA LEU A 112 6.56 -19.35 0.05
C LEU A 112 7.88 -19.51 0.81
N SER A 113 7.91 -19.19 2.10
CA SER A 113 9.09 -19.36 2.94
C SER A 113 9.36 -20.84 3.30
N ASP A 114 8.36 -21.69 3.24
CA ASP A 114 8.50 -23.13 3.43
C ASP A 114 8.72 -23.79 2.08
N LYS A 115 9.91 -24.35 1.87
CA LYS A 115 10.45 -24.89 0.62
C LYS A 115 9.68 -26.06 0.01
N LYS A 116 8.36 -26.05 -0.02
CA LYS A 116 7.58 -27.06 -0.71
C LYS A 116 6.51 -26.38 -1.56
N GLU A 117 6.62 -26.62 -2.85
CA GLU A 117 5.64 -26.38 -3.93
C GLU A 117 4.64 -25.25 -3.65
N GLY A 118 4.71 -24.16 -4.42
CA GLY A 118 3.80 -23.04 -4.29
C GLY A 118 2.38 -23.50 -4.01
N THR A 119 1.85 -23.13 -2.85
CA THR A 119 0.45 -23.44 -2.53
C THR A 119 -0.44 -22.64 -3.47
N SER A 120 -1.65 -23.14 -3.74
CA SER A 120 -2.61 -22.45 -4.59
C SER A 120 -2.85 -20.99 -4.17
N ASP A 121 -2.73 -20.69 -2.87
CA ASP A 121 -2.97 -19.38 -2.29
C ASP A 121 -1.92 -18.34 -2.75
N ASP A 122 -0.63 -18.72 -2.77
CA ASP A 122 0.45 -17.83 -3.20
C ASP A 122 0.39 -17.54 -4.70
N ILE A 123 -0.01 -18.54 -5.49
CA ILE A 123 -0.23 -18.40 -6.93
C ILE A 123 -1.37 -17.40 -7.18
N ASP A 124 -2.45 -17.50 -6.42
CA ASP A 124 -3.60 -16.59 -6.54
C ASP A 124 -3.22 -15.14 -6.22
N ALA A 125 -2.39 -14.90 -5.19
CA ALA A 125 -1.90 -13.56 -4.86
C ALA A 125 -1.02 -12.99 -5.97
N TYR A 126 -0.14 -13.80 -6.53
CA TYR A 126 0.71 -13.41 -7.65
C TYR A 126 -0.13 -13.06 -8.88
N ASP A 127 -1.12 -13.91 -9.22
CA ASP A 127 -2.03 -13.66 -10.33
C ASP A 127 -2.83 -12.36 -10.12
N LEU A 128 -3.24 -12.08 -8.89
CA LEU A 128 -3.95 -10.84 -8.57
C LEU A 128 -3.08 -9.61 -8.82
N ILE A 129 -1.80 -9.66 -8.44
CA ILE A 129 -0.84 -8.59 -8.71
C ILE A 129 -0.71 -8.36 -10.21
N MET A 130 -0.52 -9.42 -10.97
CA MET A 130 -0.35 -9.35 -12.43
C MET A 130 -1.61 -8.84 -13.12
N LYS A 131 -2.78 -9.31 -12.69
CA LYS A 131 -4.07 -8.93 -13.26
C LYS A 131 -4.39 -7.45 -13.04
N ASN A 132 -4.06 -6.90 -11.89
CA ASN A 132 -4.38 -5.51 -11.54
C ASN A 132 -3.29 -4.52 -11.92
N LYS A 133 -2.21 -4.98 -12.54
CA LYS A 133 -1.05 -4.16 -12.85
C LYS A 133 -1.40 -2.90 -13.67
N GLU A 134 -2.22 -3.06 -14.69
CA GLU A 134 -2.66 -1.93 -15.54
C GLU A 134 -3.65 -1.03 -14.82
N LEU A 135 -4.60 -1.61 -14.06
CA LEU A 135 -5.57 -0.83 -13.29
C LEU A 135 -4.88 0.07 -12.28
N LEU A 136 -3.83 -0.42 -11.62
CA LEU A 136 -3.07 0.37 -10.65
C LEU A 136 -2.42 1.60 -11.27
N LEU A 137 -2.19 1.62 -12.57
CA LEU A 137 -1.59 2.75 -13.27
C LEU A 137 -2.62 3.78 -13.76
N ASP A 138 -3.92 3.50 -13.64
CA ASP A 138 -4.97 4.44 -14.02
C ASP A 138 -4.98 5.63 -13.05
N ARG A 139 -5.02 6.84 -13.60
CA ARG A 139 -4.99 8.09 -12.83
C ARG A 139 -6.36 8.55 -12.35
N ASP A 140 -7.44 7.95 -12.85
CA ASP A 140 -8.79 8.30 -12.41
C ASP A 140 -8.99 7.82 -10.95
N PRO A 141 -9.16 8.76 -9.98
CA PRO A 141 -9.31 8.38 -8.58
C PRO A 141 -10.57 7.56 -8.30
N LYS A 142 -11.55 7.60 -9.20
CA LYS A 142 -12.76 6.79 -9.07
C LYS A 142 -12.52 5.33 -9.47
N LYS A 143 -11.66 5.10 -10.46
CA LYS A 143 -11.33 3.75 -10.95
C LYS A 143 -10.20 3.11 -10.15
N SER A 144 -9.20 3.89 -9.76
CA SER A 144 -7.99 3.38 -9.13
C SER A 144 -7.47 4.37 -8.08
N PRO A 145 -8.11 4.40 -6.90
CA PRO A 145 -7.68 5.29 -5.81
C PRO A 145 -6.40 4.82 -5.13
N VAL A 146 -5.99 3.57 -5.34
CA VAL A 146 -4.85 2.95 -4.65
C VAL A 146 -3.54 3.51 -5.18
N ARG A 147 -2.73 4.05 -4.28
CA ARG A 147 -1.39 4.58 -4.55
C ARG A 147 -0.33 3.97 -3.66
N PHE A 148 -0.75 3.36 -2.55
CA PHE A 148 0.12 2.71 -1.58
C PHE A 148 -0.32 1.26 -1.43
N ILE A 149 0.64 0.35 -1.48
CA ILE A 149 0.38 -1.08 -1.52
C ILE A 149 1.15 -1.77 -0.41
N PHE A 150 0.45 -2.59 0.39
CA PHE A 150 1.06 -3.48 1.36
C PHE A 150 1.08 -4.88 0.76
N SER A 151 2.22 -5.54 0.81
CA SER A 151 2.39 -6.88 0.27
C SER A 151 3.40 -7.68 1.09
N HIS A 152 3.39 -9.01 0.92
CA HIS A 152 4.36 -9.86 1.58
C HIS A 152 5.70 -9.79 0.84
N SER A 153 6.79 -9.73 1.58
CA SER A 153 8.14 -9.64 0.99
C SER A 153 8.48 -10.81 0.06
N ALA A 154 7.87 -11.98 0.27
CA ALA A 154 8.03 -13.13 -0.61
C ALA A 154 7.44 -12.91 -2.02
N LEU A 155 6.55 -11.93 -2.20
CA LEU A 155 5.93 -11.60 -3.48
C LEU A 155 6.65 -10.45 -4.22
N ARG A 156 7.85 -10.08 -3.79
CA ARG A 156 8.63 -8.96 -4.34
C ARG A 156 8.74 -9.00 -5.87
N GLU A 157 8.99 -10.18 -6.46
CA GLU A 157 9.17 -10.33 -7.89
C GLU A 157 7.91 -9.97 -8.69
N GLY A 158 6.72 -10.10 -8.09
CA GLY A 158 5.46 -9.71 -8.72
C GLY A 158 5.32 -8.21 -8.95
N TRP A 159 6.13 -7.40 -8.28
CA TRP A 159 6.06 -5.95 -8.29
C TRP A 159 7.14 -5.29 -9.14
N ASP A 160 7.69 -5.97 -10.11
CA ASP A 160 8.63 -5.38 -11.07
C ASP A 160 7.88 -4.46 -12.04
N ASN A 161 7.71 -3.20 -11.63
CA ASN A 161 6.95 -2.20 -12.34
C ASN A 161 7.68 -0.85 -12.26
N PRO A 162 7.94 -0.18 -13.42
CA PRO A 162 8.65 1.09 -13.44
C PRO A 162 7.93 2.24 -12.73
N ASN A 163 6.62 2.12 -12.50
CA ASN A 163 5.84 3.13 -11.77
C ASN A 163 5.93 2.97 -10.25
N VAL A 164 6.54 1.89 -9.77
CA VAL A 164 6.86 1.76 -8.34
C VAL A 164 8.05 2.67 -8.05
N PHE A 165 7.76 3.78 -7.39
CA PHE A 165 8.75 4.80 -7.07
C PHE A 165 9.67 4.37 -5.93
N GLN A 166 9.09 3.74 -4.90
CA GLN A 166 9.85 3.35 -3.71
C GLN A 166 9.30 2.10 -3.06
N ILE A 167 10.15 1.41 -2.35
CA ILE A 167 9.83 0.23 -1.57
C ILE A 167 10.32 0.47 -0.15
N CYS A 168 9.42 0.33 0.81
CA CYS A 168 9.73 0.39 2.24
C CYS A 168 9.50 -0.99 2.85
N THR A 169 10.51 -1.55 3.50
CA THR A 169 10.38 -2.85 4.17
C THR A 169 10.20 -2.64 5.67
N LEU A 170 9.03 -3.02 6.18
CA LEU A 170 8.67 -2.92 7.58
C LEU A 170 8.88 -4.28 8.24
N LYS A 171 10.13 -4.62 8.55
CA LYS A 171 10.49 -5.89 9.16
C LYS A 171 10.91 -5.70 10.61
N GLN A 172 10.56 -6.68 11.42
CA GLN A 172 11.20 -6.86 12.71
C GLN A 172 12.62 -7.40 12.47
N SER A 173 13.56 -6.73 13.06
CA SER A 173 14.96 -7.16 13.04
C SER A 173 15.17 -8.39 13.94
#